data_972837274c20f01efb93ce47a29bfc1b
#
_entry.id   972837274c20f01efb93ce47a29bfc1b
#
_cell.length_a   1.000
_cell.length_b   1.000
_cell.length_c   1.000
_cell.angle_alpha   90.00
_cell.angle_beta   90.00
_cell.angle_gamma   90.00
#
_symmetry.space_group_name_H-M   'P 1'
#
loop_
_entity.id
_entity.type
_entity.pdbx_description
1 polymer ?
#
loop_
_entity_poly.entity_id
_entity_poly.type
_entity_poly.pdbx_seq_one_letter_code
_entity_poly.pdbx_strand_id
1 'polypeptide(L)'
;MDFKFFMTSVEQRLSRFKDVSELKEWIQNYARSLPEEAREDFLEQLQETEQRSHKEKLDEIIAWCEKLENEEIVLSCYSHEEYDPEYWTWDPDWVTEYEDPAGIGPQLKKYYEEAEQTVYDRDYESASLMYWNLGTLTVTAEDETGMDPVELGIEEMVSEGLVSIDLKRIASLTLYSTYQAYKLPERVPKLYGFFSWQMFQNVGIEDMMSAGRETLQGVEDFLDAWISYMREQDDSYTSRLLIEAVTYRGGDEGLL
;
A
#
# COMPACT_ATOMS: atom_id res chain seq x y z
N MET A 1 -37.87 -5.43 -20.18
CA MET A 1 -37.01 -4.25 -19.84
C MET A 1 -35.65 -4.52 -20.45
N ASP A 2 -35.08 -3.55 -21.19
CA ASP A 2 -33.76 -3.70 -21.75
C ASP A 2 -32.70 -3.76 -20.61
N PHE A 3 -31.72 -4.64 -20.74
CA PHE A 3 -30.68 -4.88 -19.71
C PHE A 3 -29.89 -3.60 -19.36
N LYS A 4 -29.56 -2.79 -20.35
CA LYS A 4 -28.86 -1.52 -20.15
C LYS A 4 -29.68 -0.53 -19.30
N PHE A 5 -30.98 -0.43 -19.57
CA PHE A 5 -31.91 0.41 -18.79
C PHE A 5 -32.08 -0.12 -17.38
N PHE A 6 -32.11 -1.45 -17.21
CA PHE A 6 -32.17 -2.10 -15.91
C PHE A 6 -30.94 -1.75 -15.07
N MET A 7 -29.72 -1.93 -15.62
CA MET A 7 -28.44 -1.64 -14.90
C MET A 7 -28.33 -0.17 -14.52
N THR A 8 -28.64 0.76 -15.42
CA THR A 8 -28.67 2.20 -15.10
C THR A 8 -29.64 2.52 -13.96
N SER A 9 -30.79 1.83 -13.91
CA SER A 9 -31.77 2.01 -12.83
C SER A 9 -31.28 1.44 -11.51
N VAL A 10 -30.48 0.36 -11.52
CA VAL A 10 -29.82 -0.23 -10.34
C VAL A 10 -28.78 0.74 -9.80
N GLU A 11 -27.88 1.25 -10.63
CA GLU A 11 -26.85 2.22 -10.25
C GLU A 11 -27.44 3.49 -9.62
N GLN A 12 -28.50 4.06 -10.24
CA GLN A 12 -29.20 5.21 -9.68
C GLN A 12 -29.83 4.94 -8.31
N ARG A 13 -30.24 3.71 -8.03
CA ARG A 13 -30.80 3.34 -6.72
C ARG A 13 -29.72 3.08 -5.70
N LEU A 14 -28.62 2.44 -6.10
CA LEU A 14 -27.45 2.21 -5.23
C LEU A 14 -26.82 3.53 -4.78
N SER A 15 -26.74 4.53 -5.65
CA SER A 15 -26.22 5.87 -5.30
C SER A 15 -27.04 6.65 -4.25
N ARG A 16 -28.21 6.15 -3.86
CA ARG A 16 -29.06 6.75 -2.80
C ARG A 16 -28.68 6.29 -1.39
N PHE A 17 -27.96 5.18 -1.28
CA PHE A 17 -27.45 4.74 0.02
C PHE A 17 -26.36 5.69 0.49
N LYS A 18 -26.46 6.16 1.73
CA LYS A 18 -25.51 7.13 2.29
C LYS A 18 -24.23 6.46 2.75
N ASP A 19 -24.32 5.22 3.15
CA ASP A 19 -23.20 4.44 3.65
C ASP A 19 -23.42 2.93 3.48
N VAL A 20 -22.38 2.16 3.75
CA VAL A 20 -22.37 0.69 3.67
C VAL A 20 -23.34 0.06 4.67
N SER A 21 -23.65 0.72 5.79
CA SER A 21 -24.57 0.22 6.82
C SER A 21 -26.00 0.20 6.32
N GLU A 22 -26.45 1.27 5.64
CA GLU A 22 -27.77 1.32 5.00
C GLU A 22 -27.93 0.23 3.92
N LEU A 23 -26.86 -0.01 3.13
CA LEU A 23 -26.85 -1.07 2.13
C LEU A 23 -26.92 -2.47 2.76
N LYS A 24 -26.15 -2.72 3.83
CA LYS A 24 -26.22 -3.99 4.58
C LYS A 24 -27.61 -4.24 5.16
N GLU A 25 -28.22 -3.24 5.76
CA GLU A 25 -29.58 -3.34 6.30
C GLU A 25 -30.60 -3.64 5.21
N TRP A 26 -30.47 -2.99 4.03
CA TRP A 26 -31.33 -3.27 2.89
C TRP A 26 -31.16 -4.72 2.40
N ILE A 27 -29.93 -5.21 2.25
CA ILE A 27 -29.63 -6.58 1.85
C ILE A 27 -30.23 -7.59 2.85
N GLN A 28 -30.08 -7.33 4.16
CA GLN A 28 -30.65 -8.20 5.20
C GLN A 28 -32.19 -8.22 5.15
N ASN A 29 -32.81 -7.08 4.89
CA ASN A 29 -34.27 -7.00 4.76
C ASN A 29 -34.76 -7.71 3.49
N TYR A 30 -34.01 -7.59 2.39
CA TYR A 30 -34.27 -8.34 1.17
C TYR A 30 -34.14 -9.86 1.40
N ALA A 31 -33.09 -10.31 2.03
CA ALA A 31 -32.87 -11.71 2.38
C ALA A 31 -34.01 -12.30 3.24
N ARG A 32 -34.55 -11.50 4.21
CA ARG A 32 -35.71 -11.91 5.02
C ARG A 32 -36.99 -12.07 4.20
N SER A 33 -37.13 -11.35 3.10
CA SER A 33 -38.31 -11.39 2.22
C SER A 33 -38.26 -12.53 1.20
N LEU A 34 -37.12 -13.22 1.04
CA LEU A 34 -36.95 -14.28 0.06
C LEU A 34 -37.76 -15.54 0.44
N PRO A 35 -38.46 -16.17 -0.52
CA PRO A 35 -39.05 -17.49 -0.33
C PRO A 35 -37.96 -18.53 -0.08
N GLU A 36 -38.30 -19.62 0.60
CA GLU A 36 -37.34 -20.66 1.03
C GLU A 36 -36.51 -21.22 -0.14
N GLU A 37 -37.14 -21.37 -1.29
CA GLU A 37 -36.55 -21.89 -2.54
C GLU A 37 -35.46 -20.97 -3.14
N ALA A 38 -35.51 -19.66 -2.86
CA ALA A 38 -34.57 -18.67 -3.39
C ALA A 38 -33.44 -18.32 -2.42
N ARG A 39 -33.45 -18.89 -1.22
CA ARG A 39 -32.44 -18.53 -0.19
C ARG A 39 -31.08 -19.14 -0.49
N GLU A 40 -31.07 -20.34 -1.04
CA GLU A 40 -29.84 -21.06 -1.38
C GLU A 40 -29.13 -20.35 -2.54
N ASP A 41 -29.86 -20.03 -3.64
CA ASP A 41 -29.35 -19.24 -4.77
C ASP A 41 -28.85 -17.86 -4.34
N PHE A 42 -29.53 -17.21 -3.39
CA PHE A 42 -29.10 -15.90 -2.87
C PHE A 42 -27.82 -16.03 -2.05
N LEU A 43 -27.66 -17.07 -1.26
CA LEU A 43 -26.43 -17.33 -0.52
C LEU A 43 -25.27 -17.68 -1.47
N GLU A 44 -25.53 -18.46 -2.52
CA GLU A 44 -24.55 -18.74 -3.57
C GLU A 44 -24.12 -17.45 -4.29
N GLN A 45 -25.06 -16.57 -4.65
CA GLN A 45 -24.72 -15.28 -5.25
C GLN A 45 -23.95 -14.35 -4.30
N LEU A 46 -24.18 -14.44 -3.00
CA LEU A 46 -23.36 -13.75 -2.00
C LEU A 46 -22.00 -14.41 -1.80
N GLN A 47 -21.89 -15.72 -2.04
CA GLN A 47 -20.64 -16.48 -2.00
C GLN A 47 -19.85 -16.38 -3.31
N GLU A 48 -20.48 -16.18 -4.46
CA GLU A 48 -19.81 -15.89 -5.74
C GLU A 48 -19.09 -14.54 -5.75
N THR A 49 -19.40 -13.66 -4.79
CA THR A 49 -18.49 -12.62 -4.36
C THR A 49 -17.54 -13.19 -3.28
N GLU A 50 -17.13 -14.48 -3.43
CA GLU A 50 -16.04 -14.99 -2.59
C GLU A 50 -14.86 -14.06 -2.76
N GLN A 51 -14.67 -13.25 -1.73
CA GLN A 51 -13.41 -12.57 -1.53
C GLN A 51 -12.36 -13.66 -1.67
N ARG A 52 -11.59 -13.62 -2.77
CA ARG A 52 -10.37 -14.44 -2.87
C ARG A 52 -9.74 -14.42 -1.50
N SER A 53 -9.39 -15.57 -0.96
CA SER A 53 -8.78 -15.61 0.37
C SER A 53 -7.59 -14.65 0.37
N HIS A 54 -7.31 -13.98 1.47
CA HIS A 54 -6.17 -13.05 1.54
C HIS A 54 -4.88 -13.72 1.11
N LYS A 55 -4.78 -15.03 1.33
CA LYS A 55 -3.68 -15.84 0.85
C LYS A 55 -3.60 -15.92 -0.68
N GLU A 56 -4.73 -16.13 -1.37
CA GLU A 56 -4.74 -16.15 -2.85
C GLU A 56 -4.38 -14.79 -3.44
N LYS A 57 -4.82 -13.69 -2.81
CA LYS A 57 -4.41 -12.33 -3.20
C LYS A 57 -2.91 -12.11 -2.99
N LEU A 58 -2.38 -12.56 -1.85
CA LEU A 58 -0.95 -12.48 -1.57
C LEU A 58 -0.14 -13.29 -2.61
N ASP A 59 -0.56 -14.52 -2.90
CA ASP A 59 0.10 -15.38 -3.89
C ASP A 59 0.06 -14.73 -5.30
N GLU A 60 -1.05 -14.07 -5.68
CA GLU A 60 -1.18 -13.31 -6.93
C GLU A 60 -0.22 -12.12 -6.96
N ILE A 61 -0.12 -11.35 -5.88
CA ILE A 61 0.80 -10.22 -5.76
C ILE A 61 2.25 -10.70 -5.90
N ILE A 62 2.64 -11.75 -5.18
CA ILE A 62 3.99 -12.31 -5.25
C ILE A 62 4.31 -12.74 -6.69
N ALA A 63 3.42 -13.51 -7.33
CA ALA A 63 3.63 -13.97 -8.70
C ALA A 63 3.71 -12.80 -9.71
N TRP A 64 3.03 -11.69 -9.45
CA TRP A 64 3.10 -10.50 -10.28
C TRP A 64 4.42 -9.74 -10.05
N CYS A 65 4.87 -9.60 -8.79
CA CYS A 65 6.17 -9.01 -8.48
C CYS A 65 7.32 -9.81 -9.12
N GLU A 66 7.27 -11.15 -9.07
CA GLU A 66 8.25 -12.02 -9.72
C GLU A 66 8.34 -11.78 -11.25
N LYS A 67 7.21 -11.47 -11.91
CA LYS A 67 7.23 -11.14 -13.35
C LYS A 67 7.93 -9.82 -13.65
N LEU A 68 7.78 -8.83 -12.78
CA LEU A 68 8.48 -7.54 -12.91
C LEU A 68 9.98 -7.70 -12.64
N GLU A 69 10.35 -8.43 -11.58
CA GLU A 69 11.74 -8.72 -11.25
C GLU A 69 12.46 -9.55 -12.34
N ASN A 70 11.73 -10.42 -13.04
CA ASN A 70 12.24 -11.19 -14.16
C ASN A 70 12.15 -10.45 -15.52
N GLU A 71 11.77 -9.18 -15.53
CA GLU A 71 11.60 -8.35 -16.73
C GLU A 71 10.63 -8.95 -17.78
N GLU A 72 9.66 -9.79 -17.32
CA GLU A 72 8.59 -10.28 -18.19
C GLU A 72 7.55 -9.19 -18.51
N ILE A 73 7.49 -8.17 -17.65
CA ILE A 73 6.66 -6.98 -17.77
C ILE A 73 7.54 -5.79 -17.43
N VAL A 74 7.64 -4.82 -18.33
CA VAL A 74 8.50 -3.65 -18.19
C VAL A 74 7.74 -2.37 -18.54
N LEU A 75 8.25 -1.23 -18.10
CA LEU A 75 7.87 0.09 -18.62
C LEU A 75 8.65 0.38 -19.90
N SER A 76 8.17 1.32 -20.69
CA SER A 76 8.95 1.94 -21.76
C SER A 76 9.44 3.31 -21.31
N CYS A 77 10.63 3.72 -21.74
CA CYS A 77 11.08 5.08 -21.57
C CYS A 77 11.74 5.61 -22.85
N TYR A 78 11.80 6.92 -22.94
CA TYR A 78 12.44 7.65 -24.03
C TYR A 78 13.26 8.79 -23.45
N SER A 79 14.57 8.74 -23.64
CA SER A 79 15.50 9.76 -23.16
C SER A 79 15.90 10.69 -24.28
N HIS A 80 15.81 12.01 -24.07
CA HIS A 80 16.18 13.02 -25.03
C HIS A 80 16.85 14.23 -24.36
N GLU A 81 17.57 15.00 -25.18
CA GLU A 81 18.19 16.26 -24.74
C GLU A 81 17.15 17.39 -24.76
N GLU A 82 16.98 18.09 -23.64
CA GLU A 82 16.18 19.32 -23.57
C GLU A 82 17.08 20.53 -23.34
N TYR A 83 16.89 21.56 -24.16
CA TYR A 83 17.60 22.84 -24.04
C TYR A 83 16.70 23.86 -23.39
N ASP A 84 17.05 24.32 -22.18
CA ASP A 84 16.38 25.49 -21.59
C ASP A 84 16.85 26.80 -22.29
N PRO A 85 15.97 27.48 -23.03
CA PRO A 85 16.33 28.70 -23.75
C PRO A 85 16.61 29.88 -22.81
N GLU A 86 16.26 29.86 -21.53
CA GLU A 86 16.53 30.90 -20.54
C GLU A 86 17.91 30.75 -19.88
N TYR A 87 18.45 29.55 -19.85
CA TYR A 87 19.78 29.25 -19.34
C TYR A 87 20.71 28.97 -20.52
N TRP A 88 21.62 29.89 -20.82
CA TRP A 88 22.72 29.70 -21.79
C TRP A 88 23.76 28.70 -21.25
N THR A 89 23.34 27.51 -20.87
CA THR A 89 24.21 26.40 -20.55
C THR A 89 24.46 25.59 -21.81
N TRP A 90 25.74 25.32 -22.09
CA TRP A 90 26.18 24.58 -23.28
C TRP A 90 25.94 23.05 -23.11
N ASP A 91 25.52 22.62 -21.92
CA ASP A 91 25.14 21.23 -21.63
C ASP A 91 23.61 21.15 -21.60
N PRO A 92 23.01 20.36 -22.48
CA PRO A 92 21.58 20.06 -22.41
C PRO A 92 21.26 19.23 -21.16
N ASP A 93 20.09 19.43 -20.59
CA ASP A 93 19.55 18.53 -19.58
C ASP A 93 18.99 17.28 -20.27
N TRP A 94 19.31 16.11 -19.74
CA TRP A 94 18.70 14.87 -20.19
C TRP A 94 17.37 14.67 -19.47
N VAL A 95 16.30 14.55 -20.26
CA VAL A 95 14.95 14.28 -19.75
C VAL A 95 14.54 12.89 -20.20
N THR A 96 14.04 12.10 -19.25
CA THR A 96 13.49 10.78 -19.53
C THR A 96 11.98 10.82 -19.32
N GLU A 97 11.23 10.49 -20.35
CA GLU A 97 9.78 10.33 -20.32
C GLU A 97 9.45 8.85 -20.21
N TYR A 98 8.48 8.51 -19.37
CA TYR A 98 8.07 7.13 -19.12
C TYR A 98 6.67 6.86 -19.63
N GLU A 99 6.47 5.67 -20.19
CA GLU A 99 5.17 5.15 -20.62
C GLU A 99 4.88 3.80 -19.95
N ASP A 100 3.61 3.56 -19.62
CA ASP A 100 3.14 2.31 -18.99
C ASP A 100 2.17 1.55 -19.92
N PRO A 101 2.65 0.96 -21.00
CA PRO A 101 1.80 0.21 -21.93
C PRO A 101 1.23 -1.09 -21.31
N ALA A 102 1.89 -1.62 -20.29
CA ALA A 102 1.49 -2.85 -19.59
C ALA A 102 0.47 -2.61 -18.46
N GLY A 103 0.23 -1.34 -18.06
CA GLY A 103 -0.68 -1.00 -16.97
C GLY A 103 -0.14 -1.36 -15.59
N ILE A 104 1.16 -1.25 -15.40
CA ILE A 104 1.86 -1.55 -14.13
C ILE A 104 1.35 -0.62 -13.01
N GLY A 105 1.26 0.69 -13.26
CA GLY A 105 0.81 1.67 -12.28
C GLY A 105 -0.62 1.43 -11.80
N PRO A 106 -1.62 1.27 -12.67
CA PRO A 106 -2.98 0.88 -12.31
C PRO A 106 -3.06 -0.43 -11.53
N GLN A 107 -2.27 -1.45 -11.91
CA GLN A 107 -2.26 -2.74 -11.21
C GLN A 107 -1.63 -2.62 -9.82
N LEU A 108 -0.53 -1.86 -9.69
CA LEU A 108 0.13 -1.58 -8.43
C LEU A 108 -0.81 -0.86 -7.45
N LYS A 109 -1.53 0.17 -7.94
CA LYS A 109 -2.56 0.85 -7.15
C LYS A 109 -3.62 -0.12 -6.63
N LYS A 110 -4.15 -0.98 -7.49
CA LYS A 110 -5.13 -2.00 -7.12
C LYS A 110 -4.60 -2.92 -6.01
N TYR A 111 -3.36 -3.37 -6.09
CA TYR A 111 -2.77 -4.24 -5.08
C TYR A 111 -2.55 -3.53 -3.74
N TYR A 112 -2.21 -2.24 -3.73
CA TYR A 112 -2.19 -1.46 -2.49
C TYR A 112 -3.58 -1.28 -1.88
N GLU A 113 -4.62 -1.09 -2.69
CA GLU A 113 -6.02 -1.06 -2.22
C GLU A 113 -6.44 -2.43 -1.63
N GLU A 114 -6.03 -3.54 -2.23
CA GLU A 114 -6.28 -4.89 -1.71
C GLU A 114 -5.52 -5.15 -0.39
N ALA A 115 -4.28 -4.67 -0.26
CA ALA A 115 -3.51 -4.74 0.98
C ALA A 115 -4.17 -3.91 2.10
N GLU A 116 -4.64 -2.71 1.80
CA GLU A 116 -5.39 -1.87 2.76
C GLU A 116 -6.69 -2.56 3.21
N GLN A 117 -7.45 -3.15 2.29
CA GLN A 117 -8.63 -3.92 2.64
C GLN A 117 -8.30 -5.12 3.54
N THR A 118 -7.18 -5.81 3.27
CA THR A 118 -6.69 -6.92 4.09
C THR A 118 -6.35 -6.49 5.53
N VAL A 119 -5.82 -5.26 5.72
CA VAL A 119 -5.68 -4.66 7.06
C VAL A 119 -7.03 -4.47 7.73
N TYR A 120 -8.05 -3.97 7.01
CA TYR A 120 -9.39 -3.77 7.57
C TYR A 120 -10.13 -5.07 7.89
N ASP A 121 -9.80 -6.14 7.18
CA ASP A 121 -10.30 -7.49 7.42
C ASP A 121 -9.52 -8.20 8.55
N ARG A 122 -8.51 -7.54 9.15
CA ARG A 122 -7.70 -7.99 10.29
C ARG A 122 -6.75 -9.16 9.99
N ASP A 123 -6.48 -9.44 8.73
CA ASP A 123 -5.42 -10.37 8.36
C ASP A 123 -4.09 -9.61 8.21
N TYR A 124 -3.53 -9.25 9.38
CA TYR A 124 -2.34 -8.41 9.45
C TYR A 124 -1.09 -9.09 8.93
N GLU A 125 -1.01 -10.42 9.02
CA GLU A 125 0.12 -11.19 8.51
C GLU A 125 0.17 -11.13 6.98
N SER A 126 -0.94 -11.44 6.31
CA SER A 126 -1.04 -11.32 4.85
C SER A 126 -0.83 -9.87 4.38
N ALA A 127 -1.44 -8.89 5.05
CA ALA A 127 -1.27 -7.47 4.71
C ALA A 127 0.19 -7.01 4.83
N SER A 128 0.88 -7.38 5.91
CA SER A 128 2.30 -7.05 6.10
C SER A 128 3.18 -7.63 5.00
N LEU A 129 2.90 -8.87 4.57
CA LEU A 129 3.61 -9.51 3.47
C LEU A 129 3.30 -8.89 2.10
N MET A 130 2.03 -8.49 1.86
CA MET A 130 1.65 -7.75 0.64
C MET A 130 2.43 -6.43 0.55
N TYR A 131 2.43 -5.62 1.62
CA TYR A 131 3.17 -4.37 1.65
C TYR A 131 4.67 -4.55 1.50
N TRP A 132 5.23 -5.61 2.08
CA TRP A 132 6.64 -5.93 1.91
C TRP A 132 6.98 -6.18 0.44
N ASN A 133 6.26 -7.09 -0.23
CA ASN A 133 6.53 -7.43 -1.63
C ASN A 133 6.33 -6.22 -2.56
N LEU A 134 5.27 -5.43 -2.35
CA LEU A 134 5.01 -4.25 -3.17
C LEU A 134 6.01 -3.11 -2.93
N GLY A 135 6.48 -2.95 -1.68
CA GLY A 135 7.39 -1.86 -1.31
C GLY A 135 8.87 -2.14 -1.64
N THR A 136 9.26 -3.41 -1.79
CA THR A 136 10.62 -3.80 -2.26
C THR A 136 10.73 -3.86 -3.76
N LEU A 137 9.61 -3.67 -4.47
CA LEU A 137 9.55 -3.82 -5.91
C LEU A 137 10.39 -2.75 -6.62
N THR A 138 11.18 -3.19 -7.60
CA THR A 138 11.85 -2.34 -8.58
C THR A 138 11.33 -2.71 -9.96
N VAL A 139 10.99 -1.72 -10.77
CA VAL A 139 10.44 -1.91 -12.12
C VAL A 139 11.44 -1.40 -13.15
N THR A 140 11.79 -2.25 -14.10
CA THR A 140 12.67 -1.90 -15.20
C THR A 140 11.90 -1.11 -16.27
N ALA A 141 12.47 0.01 -16.73
CA ALA A 141 12.02 0.75 -17.90
C ALA A 141 13.04 0.56 -19.03
N GLU A 142 12.61 -0.01 -20.15
CA GLU A 142 13.43 -0.20 -21.35
C GLU A 142 13.45 1.08 -22.18
N ASP A 143 14.65 1.58 -22.50
CA ASP A 143 14.83 2.78 -23.33
C ASP A 143 14.74 2.43 -24.82
N GLU A 144 13.77 3.04 -25.51
CA GLU A 144 13.54 2.83 -26.94
C GLU A 144 14.71 3.35 -27.83
N THR A 145 15.56 4.22 -27.30
CA THR A 145 16.73 4.75 -27.99
C THR A 145 17.94 3.81 -27.91
N GLY A 146 17.86 2.75 -27.10
CA GLY A 146 18.92 1.77 -26.89
C GLY A 146 19.95 2.21 -25.85
N MET A 147 19.60 3.14 -24.96
CA MET A 147 20.37 3.43 -23.74
C MET A 147 20.15 2.31 -22.71
N ASP A 148 20.97 2.30 -21.66
CA ASP A 148 20.82 1.32 -20.59
C ASP A 148 19.45 1.44 -19.91
N PRO A 149 18.80 0.32 -19.55
CA PRO A 149 17.54 0.31 -18.85
C PRO A 149 17.63 1.08 -17.52
N VAL A 150 16.51 1.70 -17.11
CA VAL A 150 16.38 2.44 -15.85
C VAL A 150 15.54 1.63 -14.89
N GLU A 151 15.99 1.52 -13.65
CA GLU A 151 15.20 0.90 -12.58
C GLU A 151 14.48 1.98 -11.77
N LEU A 152 13.17 1.78 -11.58
CA LEU A 152 12.29 2.68 -10.82
C LEU A 152 11.74 1.98 -9.60
N GLY A 153 11.95 2.55 -8.42
CA GLY A 153 11.23 2.18 -7.22
C GLY A 153 9.84 2.82 -7.16
N ILE A 154 9.09 2.51 -6.12
CA ILE A 154 7.72 3.01 -5.96
C ILE A 154 7.67 4.54 -5.84
N GLU A 155 8.65 5.16 -5.19
CA GLU A 155 8.71 6.61 -5.01
C GLU A 155 8.95 7.33 -6.34
N GLU A 156 9.86 6.80 -7.16
CA GLU A 156 10.11 7.31 -8.51
C GLU A 156 8.87 7.16 -9.39
N MET A 157 8.19 6.01 -9.35
CA MET A 157 6.95 5.81 -10.10
C MET A 157 5.85 6.81 -9.70
N VAL A 158 5.78 7.21 -8.43
CA VAL A 158 4.84 8.24 -7.97
C VAL A 158 5.28 9.61 -8.44
N SER A 159 6.58 9.95 -8.37
CA SER A 159 7.09 11.26 -8.80
C SER A 159 6.94 11.47 -10.30
N GLU A 160 7.11 10.41 -11.10
CA GLU A 160 6.91 10.43 -12.56
C GLU A 160 5.43 10.33 -12.97
N GLY A 161 4.51 10.24 -12.00
CA GLY A 161 3.07 10.19 -12.28
C GLY A 161 2.56 8.87 -12.87
N LEU A 162 3.37 7.82 -12.89
CA LEU A 162 3.02 6.49 -13.37
C LEU A 162 2.00 5.80 -12.47
N VAL A 163 2.03 6.10 -11.16
CA VAL A 163 1.08 5.60 -10.18
C VAL A 163 0.58 6.70 -9.25
N SER A 164 -0.72 6.73 -8.98
CA SER A 164 -1.34 7.71 -8.09
C SER A 164 -1.78 7.04 -6.79
N ILE A 165 -0.92 7.07 -5.78
CA ILE A 165 -1.12 6.49 -4.44
C ILE A 165 -0.61 7.44 -3.37
N ASP A 166 -1.09 7.29 -2.13
CA ASP A 166 -0.61 8.04 -0.96
C ASP A 166 0.49 7.24 -0.25
N LEU A 167 1.75 7.57 -0.55
CA LEU A 167 2.92 6.91 0.03
C LEU A 167 2.93 6.99 1.56
N LYS A 168 2.53 8.13 2.16
CA LYS A 168 2.47 8.27 3.61
C LYS A 168 1.44 7.31 4.21
N ARG A 169 0.27 7.20 3.58
CA ARG A 169 -0.78 6.27 4.00
C ARG A 169 -0.32 4.82 3.91
N ILE A 170 0.32 4.44 2.80
CA ILE A 170 0.87 3.10 2.59
C ILE A 170 1.93 2.78 3.65
N ALA A 171 2.89 3.67 3.87
CA ALA A 171 3.94 3.49 4.87
C ALA A 171 3.36 3.33 6.28
N SER A 172 2.36 4.14 6.65
CA SER A 172 1.70 4.06 7.95
C SER A 172 0.97 2.72 8.14
N LEU A 173 0.26 2.23 7.11
CA LEU A 173 -0.42 0.94 7.13
C LEU A 173 0.54 -0.25 7.13
N THR A 174 1.68 -0.12 6.45
CA THR A 174 2.77 -1.10 6.49
C THR A 174 3.30 -1.27 7.91
N LEU A 175 3.61 -0.18 8.60
CA LEU A 175 4.05 -0.23 9.99
C LEU A 175 2.96 -0.79 10.91
N TYR A 176 1.71 -0.34 10.74
CA TYR A 176 0.59 -0.81 11.54
C TYR A 176 0.35 -2.32 11.39
N SER A 177 0.27 -2.83 10.15
CA SER A 177 0.05 -4.25 9.89
C SER A 177 1.21 -5.10 10.40
N THR A 178 2.45 -4.65 10.23
CA THR A 178 3.64 -5.33 10.76
C THR A 178 3.64 -5.34 12.29
N TYR A 179 3.24 -4.22 12.92
CA TYR A 179 3.09 -4.18 14.38
C TYR A 179 2.10 -5.24 14.87
N GLN A 180 0.96 -5.36 14.23
CA GLN A 180 -0.10 -6.31 14.61
C GLN A 180 0.27 -7.77 14.30
N ALA A 181 0.97 -8.02 13.20
CA ALA A 181 1.32 -9.36 12.74
C ALA A 181 2.35 -10.06 13.62
N TYR A 182 3.30 -9.31 14.19
CA TYR A 182 4.46 -9.91 14.85
C TYR A 182 4.46 -9.67 16.36
N LYS A 183 5.02 -10.64 17.11
CA LYS A 183 5.25 -10.54 18.56
C LYS A 183 6.45 -9.64 18.85
N LEU A 184 6.51 -9.10 20.05
CA LEU A 184 7.50 -8.10 20.47
C LEU A 184 8.95 -8.40 20.08
N PRO A 185 9.51 -9.61 20.26
CA PRO A 185 10.91 -9.87 19.89
C PRO A 185 11.20 -9.74 18.38
N GLU A 186 10.21 -10.06 17.54
CA GLU A 186 10.35 -10.00 16.08
C GLU A 186 9.88 -8.66 15.51
N ARG A 187 8.92 -8.03 16.17
CA ARG A 187 8.29 -6.78 15.76
C ARG A 187 9.29 -5.65 15.60
N VAL A 188 10.17 -5.48 16.59
CA VAL A 188 11.14 -4.38 16.65
C VAL A 188 12.09 -4.39 15.44
N PRO A 189 12.86 -5.46 15.16
CA PRO A 189 13.77 -5.46 14.02
C PRO A 189 13.04 -5.38 12.67
N LYS A 190 11.84 -5.96 12.54
CA LYS A 190 11.05 -5.88 11.30
C LYS A 190 10.58 -4.45 11.03
N LEU A 191 10.04 -3.76 12.03
CA LEU A 191 9.66 -2.36 11.88
C LEU A 191 10.85 -1.47 11.59
N TYR A 192 11.98 -1.69 12.28
CA TYR A 192 13.19 -0.90 12.06
C TYR A 192 13.71 -1.01 10.62
N GLY A 193 13.64 -2.21 10.04
CA GLY A 193 14.09 -2.45 8.66
C GLY A 193 13.40 -1.59 7.59
N PHE A 194 12.15 -1.18 7.80
CA PHE A 194 11.44 -0.31 6.85
C PHE A 194 12.03 1.09 6.77
N PHE A 195 12.62 1.62 7.84
CA PHE A 195 13.11 3.00 7.86
C PHE A 195 14.36 3.23 7.02
N SER A 196 14.94 2.18 6.43
CA SER A 196 15.94 2.31 5.37
C SER A 196 15.34 2.75 4.02
N TRP A 197 14.02 2.63 3.83
CA TRP A 197 13.34 3.02 2.60
C TRP A 197 12.90 4.48 2.66
N GLN A 198 13.01 5.17 1.52
CA GLN A 198 12.74 6.61 1.43
C GLN A 198 11.31 6.98 1.85
N MET A 199 10.30 6.17 1.49
CA MET A 199 8.90 6.42 1.81
C MET A 199 8.61 6.49 3.33
N PHE A 200 9.49 5.93 4.18
CA PHE A 200 9.33 5.98 5.64
C PHE A 200 10.02 7.15 6.31
N GLN A 201 10.74 8.00 5.57
CA GLN A 201 11.47 9.13 6.16
C GLN A 201 10.58 10.15 6.87
N ASN A 202 9.31 10.29 6.42
CA ASN A 202 8.33 11.22 6.97
C ASN A 202 7.20 10.54 7.74
N VAL A 203 7.40 9.28 8.13
CA VAL A 203 6.41 8.49 8.89
C VAL A 203 7.00 8.13 10.24
N GLY A 204 6.18 8.21 11.28
CA GLY A 204 6.61 7.96 12.64
C GLY A 204 5.67 7.05 13.42
N ILE A 205 5.93 6.98 14.73
CA ILE A 205 5.13 6.18 15.67
C ILE A 205 3.67 6.65 15.70
N GLU A 206 3.43 7.95 15.67
CA GLU A 206 2.07 8.52 15.71
C GLU A 206 1.28 8.16 14.45
N ASP A 207 1.91 8.24 13.29
CA ASP A 207 1.30 7.83 12.01
C ASP A 207 0.93 6.34 12.04
N MET A 208 1.83 5.48 12.53
CA MET A 208 1.57 4.05 12.72
C MET A 208 0.38 3.82 13.68
N MET A 209 0.35 4.51 14.83
CA MET A 209 -0.69 4.34 15.83
C MET A 209 -2.09 4.71 15.33
N SER A 210 -2.17 5.68 14.43
CA SER A 210 -3.44 6.21 13.88
C SER A 210 -3.85 5.55 12.55
N ALA A 211 -3.00 4.70 11.96
CA ALA A 211 -3.23 4.18 10.61
C ALA A 211 -4.42 3.21 10.51
N GLY A 212 -4.58 2.32 11.47
CA GLY A 212 -5.61 1.29 11.46
C GLY A 212 -6.86 1.68 12.25
N ARG A 213 -7.85 0.77 12.23
CA ARG A 213 -9.12 0.97 12.97
C ARG A 213 -9.05 0.52 14.42
N GLU A 214 -8.09 -0.30 14.78
CA GLU A 214 -7.94 -0.83 16.14
C GLU A 214 -6.78 -0.17 16.85
N THR A 215 -6.96 0.05 18.16
CA THR A 215 -5.88 0.56 19.00
C THR A 215 -4.81 -0.52 19.18
N LEU A 216 -3.57 -0.16 18.94
CA LEU A 216 -2.42 -1.06 19.13
C LEU A 216 -2.28 -1.43 20.62
N GLN A 217 -2.04 -2.71 20.89
CA GLN A 217 -1.86 -3.23 22.24
C GLN A 217 -0.38 -3.35 22.61
N GLY A 218 -0.04 -3.16 23.90
CA GLY A 218 1.33 -3.34 24.40
C GLY A 218 2.32 -2.30 23.89
N VAL A 219 1.85 -1.08 23.63
CA VAL A 219 2.66 0.03 23.09
C VAL A 219 3.78 0.43 24.03
N GLU A 220 3.53 0.42 25.36
CA GLU A 220 4.58 0.77 26.33
C GLU A 220 5.74 -0.21 26.31
N ASP A 221 5.47 -1.51 26.33
CA ASP A 221 6.49 -2.56 26.26
C ASP A 221 7.24 -2.50 24.91
N PHE A 222 6.50 -2.18 23.84
CA PHE A 222 7.10 -1.98 22.53
C PHE A 222 8.05 -0.79 22.51
N LEU A 223 7.65 0.35 23.07
CA LEU A 223 8.50 1.56 23.10
C LEU A 223 9.77 1.33 23.91
N ASP A 224 9.69 0.62 25.03
CA ASP A 224 10.86 0.28 25.83
C ASP A 224 11.84 -0.62 25.05
N ALA A 225 11.31 -1.63 24.36
CA ALA A 225 12.13 -2.50 23.49
C ALA A 225 12.67 -1.75 22.26
N TRP A 226 11.88 -0.88 21.65
CA TRP A 226 12.25 -0.06 20.50
C TRP A 226 13.39 0.90 20.83
N ILE A 227 13.28 1.65 21.96
CA ILE A 227 14.33 2.54 22.44
C ILE A 227 15.62 1.78 22.73
N SER A 228 15.52 0.60 23.39
CA SER A 228 16.68 -0.24 23.67
C SER A 228 17.35 -0.70 22.38
N TYR A 229 16.59 -1.18 21.41
CA TYR A 229 17.11 -1.63 20.12
C TYR A 229 17.79 -0.50 19.34
N MET A 230 17.17 0.68 19.26
CA MET A 230 17.75 1.81 18.53
C MET A 230 19.06 2.33 19.12
N ARG A 231 19.27 2.19 20.44
CA ARG A 231 20.56 2.58 21.06
C ARG A 231 21.74 1.73 20.61
N GLU A 232 21.48 0.57 20.03
CA GLU A 232 22.50 -0.35 19.50
C GLU A 232 22.73 -0.17 17.99
N GLN A 233 21.93 0.69 17.32
CA GLN A 233 22.02 0.97 15.89
C GLN A 233 22.75 2.29 15.62
N ASP A 234 23.41 2.40 14.47
CA ASP A 234 24.20 3.59 14.06
C ASP A 234 23.77 4.11 12.66
N ASP A 235 22.54 3.86 12.26
CA ASP A 235 22.00 4.35 10.98
C ASP A 235 21.61 5.82 11.07
N SER A 236 21.64 6.53 9.95
CA SER A 236 21.42 7.99 9.87
C SER A 236 20.03 8.43 10.39
N TYR A 237 19.03 7.55 10.29
CA TYR A 237 17.65 7.80 10.74
C TYR A 237 17.40 7.42 12.22
N THR A 238 18.30 6.68 12.85
CA THR A 238 18.15 6.18 14.23
C THR A 238 17.92 7.29 15.25
N SER A 239 18.69 8.38 15.16
CA SER A 239 18.56 9.51 16.09
C SER A 239 17.17 10.14 16.06
N ARG A 240 16.57 10.29 14.86
CA ARG A 240 15.20 10.80 14.70
C ARG A 240 14.18 9.89 15.37
N LEU A 241 14.24 8.59 15.08
CA LEU A 241 13.33 7.58 15.63
C LEU A 241 13.45 7.45 17.15
N LEU A 242 14.67 7.55 17.68
CA LEU A 242 14.94 7.51 19.11
C LEU A 242 14.33 8.72 19.83
N ILE A 243 14.53 9.94 19.31
CA ILE A 243 13.95 11.16 19.87
C ILE A 243 12.42 11.06 19.87
N GLU A 244 11.82 10.63 18.76
CA GLU A 244 10.39 10.46 18.65
C GLU A 244 9.85 9.46 19.68
N ALA A 245 10.47 8.28 19.79
CA ALA A 245 10.05 7.24 20.71
C ALA A 245 10.13 7.67 22.17
N VAL A 246 11.22 8.36 22.56
CA VAL A 246 11.41 8.89 23.92
C VAL A 246 10.38 9.97 24.23
N THR A 247 10.14 10.87 23.27
CA THR A 247 9.11 11.93 23.41
C THR A 247 7.72 11.33 23.57
N TYR A 248 7.38 10.32 22.77
CA TYR A 248 6.09 9.64 22.85
C TYR A 248 5.92 8.86 24.17
N ARG A 249 7.00 8.26 24.70
CA ARG A 249 7.00 7.44 25.92
C ARG A 249 6.82 8.24 27.20
N GLY A 250 7.36 9.43 27.32
CA GLY A 250 7.35 10.14 28.62
C GLY A 250 7.64 11.63 28.62
N GLY A 251 7.71 12.27 27.46
CA GLY A 251 8.04 13.69 27.36
C GLY A 251 9.51 14.03 27.61
N ASP A 252 9.79 15.32 27.81
CA ASP A 252 11.15 15.89 27.91
C ASP A 252 12.06 15.31 29.00
N GLU A 253 11.50 14.64 30.02
CA GLU A 253 12.28 14.02 31.10
C GLU A 253 13.11 12.79 30.65
N GLY A 254 12.78 12.19 29.53
CA GLY A 254 13.48 11.04 28.97
C GLY A 254 14.70 11.37 28.10
N LEU A 255 14.95 12.65 27.80
CA LEU A 255 16.03 13.11 26.94
C LEU A 255 17.32 13.51 27.71
N LEU A 256 17.26 13.50 29.05
CA LEU A 256 18.39 13.76 29.94
C LEU A 256 19.01 12.44 30.45
#